data_d27a1bd481beec65169960c288924f94
#
_entry.id   d27a1bd481beec65169960c288924f94
#
_cell.length_a   1.000
_cell.length_b   1.000
_cell.length_c   1.000
_cell.angle_alpha   90.00
_cell.angle_beta   90.00
_cell.angle_gamma   90.00
#
_symmetry.space_group_name_H-M   'P 1'
#
loop_
_entity.id
_entity.type
_entity.pdbx_description
1 polymer ?
#
loop_
_entity_poly.entity_id
_entity_poly.type
_entity_poly.pdbx_seq_one_letter_code
_entity_poly.pdbx_strand_id
1 'polypeptide(L)'
;KKIYKLYDRNRDRLKDALGFSKKPLGKEHYALNDVSFQVGQGETVGIIGTNGSGKSTILKIITGVLNPTDGEVKVNGRISALLELGAGFNMEYTGIENIYLNGTMIGFTKEEIDEKLQDILDFADIGDFVNQPVKTYSSGMFVRLAFAVAINIEPEILIVDEALSVGDVFFQTKCYHKFEEFKKMGKTILFVSHDLGSIGKYCDRVVLLNKGVKLAEGKPKDMIDLYKRVMAESKMEDIPKKENGHAAIEGVAWKESMILNPDKQEYGDKKAEIIDFGIFDATGKITNTVSKFEECVLKLKVQFHEDVLNPIFAFTIRDLKGTDLTGTNSLIEGLEPGLIEAGTILTVSFRQKLPFQKGQYLLQLGCTGYNGDELEVHHRLYDICCIQVLSKKVTVGYFDLNS
;
A
#
# COMPACT_ATOMS: atom_id res chain seq x y z
N LYS A 1 -18.17 16.79 2.18
CA LYS A 1 -17.73 16.76 3.58
C LYS A 1 -18.51 15.73 4.38
N LYS A 2 -17.87 15.14 5.41
CA LYS A 2 -18.54 14.30 6.39
C LYS A 2 -18.05 14.62 7.80
N ILE A 3 -18.98 15.04 8.64
CA ILE A 3 -18.72 15.48 10.01
C ILE A 3 -19.47 14.55 10.96
N TYR A 4 -18.78 14.04 11.97
CA TYR A 4 -19.38 13.32 13.08
C TYR A 4 -19.29 14.16 14.35
N LYS A 5 -20.35 14.13 15.16
CA LYS A 5 -20.32 14.71 16.50
C LYS A 5 -19.89 13.63 17.49
N LEU A 6 -18.75 13.81 18.12
CA LEU A 6 -18.22 12.94 19.17
C LEU A 6 -18.63 13.49 20.54
N TYR A 7 -19.22 12.64 21.37
CA TYR A 7 -19.65 12.98 22.72
C TYR A 7 -18.86 12.20 23.75
N ASP A 8 -18.33 12.89 24.74
CA ASP A 8 -17.57 12.26 25.83
C ASP A 8 -18.47 11.41 26.75
N ARG A 9 -19.77 11.72 26.80
CA ARG A 9 -20.78 11.00 27.63
C ARG A 9 -22.08 10.79 26.86
N ASN A 10 -22.71 9.62 27.02
CA ASN A 10 -24.01 9.33 26.42
C ASN A 10 -25.11 10.35 26.80
N ARG A 11 -25.03 10.93 28.01
CA ARG A 11 -25.96 12.00 28.47
C ARG A 11 -25.86 13.27 27.63
N ASP A 12 -24.69 13.60 27.14
CA ASP A 12 -24.45 14.82 26.35
C ASP A 12 -25.06 14.66 24.96
N ARG A 13 -24.98 13.45 24.38
CA ARG A 13 -25.68 13.09 23.14
C ARG A 13 -27.21 13.26 23.27
N LEU A 14 -27.78 12.78 24.38
CA LEU A 14 -29.23 12.87 24.63
C LEU A 14 -29.66 14.34 24.82
N LYS A 15 -28.89 15.13 25.56
CA LYS A 15 -29.17 16.57 25.78
C LYS A 15 -29.08 17.38 24.48
N ASP A 16 -28.10 17.07 23.62
CA ASP A 16 -27.92 17.74 22.31
C ASP A 16 -29.09 17.38 21.38
N ALA A 17 -29.49 16.08 21.35
CA ALA A 17 -30.61 15.60 20.54
C ALA A 17 -31.97 16.20 20.95
N LEU A 18 -32.17 16.46 22.26
CA LEU A 18 -33.39 17.03 22.80
C LEU A 18 -33.39 18.59 22.84
N GLY A 19 -32.32 19.23 22.37
CA GLY A 19 -32.22 20.67 22.32
C GLY A 19 -32.09 21.36 23.68
N PHE A 20 -31.80 20.63 24.75
CA PHE A 20 -31.68 21.18 26.11
C PHE A 20 -30.36 21.92 26.39
N SER A 21 -29.44 21.97 25.42
CA SER A 21 -28.16 22.64 25.56
C SER A 21 -28.10 23.91 24.71
N LYS A 22 -27.77 25.04 25.36
CA LYS A 22 -27.52 26.31 24.65
C LYS A 22 -26.16 26.38 23.93
N LYS A 23 -25.28 25.36 24.16
CA LYS A 23 -23.98 25.23 23.49
C LYS A 23 -23.86 23.82 22.91
N PRO A 24 -23.27 23.65 21.73
CA PRO A 24 -23.01 22.32 21.19
C PRO A 24 -22.09 21.51 22.17
N LEU A 25 -22.59 20.37 22.64
CA LEU A 25 -21.88 19.53 23.63
C LEU A 25 -20.91 18.53 22.99
N GLY A 26 -21.03 18.28 21.67
CA GLY A 26 -20.18 17.36 20.94
C GLY A 26 -19.02 18.08 20.25
N LYS A 27 -17.87 17.42 20.19
CA LYS A 27 -16.74 17.84 19.34
C LYS A 27 -16.98 17.39 17.90
N GLU A 28 -16.81 18.31 16.96
CA GLU A 28 -16.87 17.96 15.54
C GLU A 28 -15.60 17.20 15.12
N HIS A 29 -15.81 16.03 14.51
CA HIS A 29 -14.77 15.24 13.91
C HIS A 29 -15.01 15.17 12.41
N TYR A 30 -14.08 15.74 11.66
CA TYR A 30 -14.13 15.76 10.20
C TYR A 30 -13.55 14.44 9.66
N ALA A 31 -14.43 13.47 9.40
CA ALA A 31 -14.01 12.23 8.75
C ALA A 31 -13.63 12.45 7.28
N LEU A 32 -14.31 13.43 6.63
CA LEU A 32 -13.95 13.95 5.31
C LEU A 32 -14.14 15.47 5.31
N ASN A 33 -13.12 16.19 4.89
CA ASN A 33 -13.11 17.63 4.79
C ASN A 33 -12.66 18.08 3.41
N ASP A 34 -13.62 18.59 2.63
CA ASP A 34 -13.41 19.14 1.29
C ASP A 34 -12.71 18.19 0.31
N VAL A 35 -13.21 16.94 0.24
CA VAL A 35 -12.71 15.92 -0.69
C VAL A 35 -13.56 15.95 -1.96
N SER A 36 -12.92 16.22 -3.10
CA SER A 36 -13.55 16.19 -4.43
C SER A 36 -12.65 15.47 -5.42
N PHE A 37 -13.19 14.53 -6.18
CA PHE A 37 -12.54 13.88 -7.31
C PHE A 37 -13.59 13.29 -8.26
N GLN A 38 -13.18 12.92 -9.44
CA GLN A 38 -14.01 12.29 -10.47
C GLN A 38 -13.38 10.98 -10.89
N VAL A 39 -14.19 10.03 -11.35
CA VAL A 39 -13.74 8.75 -11.91
C VAL A 39 -14.36 8.63 -13.30
N GLY A 40 -13.52 8.47 -14.31
CA GLY A 40 -13.94 8.27 -15.69
C GLY A 40 -14.52 6.88 -15.91
N GLN A 41 -15.40 6.75 -16.90
CA GLN A 41 -15.89 5.43 -17.32
C GLN A 41 -14.72 4.58 -17.82
N GLY A 42 -14.63 3.33 -17.36
CA GLY A 42 -13.54 2.41 -17.70
C GLY A 42 -12.22 2.68 -16.99
N GLU A 43 -12.14 3.71 -16.12
CA GLU A 43 -10.95 4.04 -15.35
C GLU A 43 -10.87 3.17 -14.09
N THR A 44 -9.66 2.71 -13.75
CA THR A 44 -9.35 2.09 -12.46
C THR A 44 -8.67 3.10 -11.56
N VAL A 45 -9.39 3.60 -10.55
CA VAL A 45 -8.86 4.60 -9.60
C VAL A 45 -8.58 3.94 -8.26
N GLY A 46 -7.32 4.08 -7.81
CA GLY A 46 -6.90 3.66 -6.48
C GLY A 46 -7.19 4.74 -5.44
N ILE A 47 -7.61 4.34 -4.24
CA ILE A 47 -7.69 5.23 -3.08
C ILE A 47 -6.74 4.69 -2.02
N ILE A 48 -5.71 5.45 -1.68
CA ILE A 48 -4.75 5.12 -0.64
C ILE A 48 -4.75 6.18 0.47
N GLY A 49 -4.29 5.82 1.64
CA GLY A 49 -4.20 6.73 2.78
C GLY A 49 -4.01 5.99 4.10
N THR A 50 -3.60 6.71 5.13
CA THR A 50 -3.38 6.19 6.47
C THR A 50 -4.66 5.62 7.10
N ASN A 51 -4.52 4.86 8.19
CA ASN A 51 -5.69 4.46 8.98
C ASN A 51 -6.40 5.72 9.51
N GLY A 52 -7.72 5.75 9.42
CA GLY A 52 -8.51 6.93 9.78
C GLY A 52 -8.47 8.08 8.76
N SER A 53 -7.87 7.92 7.58
CA SER A 53 -7.85 8.97 6.55
C SER A 53 -9.18 9.20 5.84
N GLY A 54 -10.22 8.40 6.12
CA GLY A 54 -11.54 8.56 5.55
C GLY A 54 -11.89 7.62 4.38
N LYS A 55 -11.01 6.64 4.03
CA LYS A 55 -11.26 5.70 2.91
C LYS A 55 -12.60 4.99 3.00
N SER A 56 -12.87 4.29 4.11
CA SER A 56 -14.15 3.58 4.29
C SER A 56 -15.35 4.53 4.37
N THR A 57 -15.15 5.76 4.87
CA THR A 57 -16.21 6.77 4.91
C THR A 57 -16.60 7.23 3.50
N ILE A 58 -15.61 7.49 2.63
CA ILE A 58 -15.88 7.93 1.27
C ILE A 58 -16.53 6.82 0.45
N LEU A 59 -16.10 5.56 0.66
CA LEU A 59 -16.73 4.41 -0.01
C LEU A 59 -18.20 4.25 0.41
N LYS A 60 -18.52 4.35 1.70
CA LYS A 60 -19.90 4.30 2.20
C LYS A 60 -20.77 5.44 1.65
N ILE A 61 -20.16 6.59 1.37
CA ILE A 61 -20.87 7.72 0.73
C ILE A 61 -21.11 7.42 -0.75
N ILE A 62 -20.13 6.88 -1.48
CA ILE A 62 -20.28 6.55 -2.90
C ILE A 62 -21.30 5.44 -3.10
N THR A 63 -21.35 4.44 -2.21
CA THR A 63 -22.32 3.33 -2.27
C THR A 63 -23.73 3.72 -1.77
N GLY A 64 -23.91 4.95 -1.30
CA GLY A 64 -25.21 5.42 -0.80
C GLY A 64 -25.57 4.92 0.61
N VAL A 65 -24.72 4.14 1.28
CA VAL A 65 -24.91 3.69 2.67
C VAL A 65 -24.87 4.86 3.66
N LEU A 66 -24.12 5.91 3.30
CA LEU A 66 -23.94 7.07 4.16
C LEU A 66 -24.13 8.37 3.37
N ASN A 67 -24.98 9.27 3.86
CA ASN A 67 -25.13 10.58 3.26
C ASN A 67 -23.95 11.52 3.64
N PRO A 68 -23.44 12.34 2.72
CA PRO A 68 -22.49 13.40 3.07
C PRO A 68 -23.16 14.44 3.99
N THR A 69 -22.38 15.14 4.80
CA THR A 69 -22.89 16.26 5.60
C THR A 69 -23.04 17.52 4.75
N ASP A 70 -22.17 17.67 3.76
CA ASP A 70 -22.17 18.78 2.80
C ASP A 70 -21.54 18.29 1.48
N GLY A 71 -22.01 18.80 0.35
CA GLY A 71 -21.62 18.35 -0.99
C GLY A 71 -22.55 17.28 -1.56
N GLU A 72 -22.22 16.79 -2.74
CA GLU A 72 -23.00 15.80 -3.49
C GLU A 72 -22.14 14.68 -4.05
N VAL A 73 -22.76 13.53 -4.32
CA VAL A 73 -22.17 12.43 -5.06
C VAL A 73 -23.08 12.09 -6.24
N LYS A 74 -22.50 11.99 -7.42
CA LYS A 74 -23.21 11.57 -8.65
C LYS A 74 -22.60 10.27 -9.13
N VAL A 75 -23.43 9.25 -9.31
CA VAL A 75 -23.04 7.94 -9.80
C VAL A 75 -23.89 7.58 -11.00
N ASN A 76 -23.25 7.19 -12.09
CA ASN A 76 -23.91 6.77 -13.32
C ASN A 76 -23.60 5.28 -13.57
N GLY A 77 -24.51 4.40 -13.17
CA GLY A 77 -24.40 2.95 -13.32
C GLY A 77 -24.63 2.19 -12.01
N ARG A 78 -24.81 0.88 -12.11
CA ARG A 78 -25.00 -0.02 -10.95
C ARG A 78 -23.65 -0.28 -10.29
N ILE A 79 -23.61 -0.13 -8.96
CA ILE A 79 -22.42 -0.39 -8.15
C ILE A 79 -22.53 -1.77 -7.51
N SER A 80 -21.50 -2.60 -7.67
CA SER A 80 -21.24 -3.71 -6.75
C SER A 80 -20.04 -3.37 -5.88
N ALA A 81 -20.20 -3.50 -4.56
CA ALA A 81 -19.17 -3.15 -3.60
C ALA A 81 -18.77 -4.38 -2.77
N LEU A 82 -17.49 -4.72 -2.83
CA LEU A 82 -16.91 -5.79 -2.00
C LEU A 82 -16.55 -5.32 -0.58
N LEU A 83 -17.07 -4.16 -0.16
CA LEU A 83 -16.78 -3.52 1.14
C LEU A 83 -17.20 -4.34 2.35
N GLU A 84 -18.32 -4.97 2.25
CA GLU A 84 -18.94 -5.79 3.30
C GLU A 84 -19.43 -7.07 2.62
N LEU A 85 -18.51 -7.99 2.31
CA LEU A 85 -18.82 -9.27 1.67
C LEU A 85 -19.97 -9.98 2.42
N GLY A 86 -21.05 -10.25 1.70
CA GLY A 86 -22.24 -10.83 2.28
C GLY A 86 -23.16 -9.84 3.02
N ALA A 87 -22.93 -8.53 2.93
CA ALA A 87 -23.89 -7.54 3.37
C ALA A 87 -25.21 -7.76 2.61
N GLY A 88 -26.31 -7.86 3.34
CA GLY A 88 -27.63 -8.18 2.77
C GLY A 88 -27.93 -9.68 2.65
N PHE A 89 -26.99 -10.57 2.97
CA PHE A 89 -27.30 -12.00 3.03
C PHE A 89 -28.19 -12.30 4.23
N ASN A 90 -29.22 -13.09 3.98
CA ASN A 90 -30.07 -13.66 5.04
C ASN A 90 -29.50 -15.03 5.43
N MET A 91 -29.11 -15.18 6.67
CA MET A 91 -28.51 -16.41 7.19
C MET A 91 -29.47 -17.63 7.17
N GLU A 92 -30.79 -17.39 7.17
CA GLU A 92 -31.80 -18.45 7.12
C GLU A 92 -32.10 -18.90 5.68
N TYR A 93 -31.68 -18.12 4.67
CA TYR A 93 -31.87 -18.44 3.27
C TYR A 93 -30.76 -19.34 2.75
N THR A 94 -31.07 -20.14 1.74
CA THR A 94 -30.08 -20.93 0.99
C THR A 94 -29.10 -20.02 0.24
N GLY A 95 -28.00 -20.58 -0.25
CA GLY A 95 -27.06 -19.85 -1.09
C GLY A 95 -27.76 -19.32 -2.35
N ILE A 96 -28.61 -20.12 -3.00
CA ILE A 96 -29.34 -19.70 -4.21
C ILE A 96 -30.28 -18.52 -3.89
N GLU A 97 -31.07 -18.61 -2.82
CA GLU A 97 -31.95 -17.52 -2.43
C GLU A 97 -31.19 -16.24 -2.11
N ASN A 98 -30.01 -16.35 -1.52
CA ASN A 98 -29.13 -15.18 -1.28
C ASN A 98 -28.52 -14.61 -2.55
N ILE A 99 -28.23 -15.42 -3.58
CA ILE A 99 -27.81 -14.94 -4.90
C ILE A 99 -28.87 -14.01 -5.48
N TYR A 100 -30.15 -14.46 -5.50
CA TYR A 100 -31.27 -13.66 -6.02
C TYR A 100 -31.51 -12.41 -5.15
N LEU A 101 -31.49 -12.56 -3.82
CA LEU A 101 -31.70 -11.45 -2.90
C LEU A 101 -30.67 -10.35 -3.13
N ASN A 102 -29.39 -10.71 -3.16
CA ASN A 102 -28.30 -9.76 -3.32
C ASN A 102 -28.28 -9.12 -4.72
N GLY A 103 -28.48 -9.94 -5.78
CA GLY A 103 -28.59 -9.43 -7.15
C GLY A 103 -29.71 -8.41 -7.32
N THR A 104 -30.90 -8.70 -6.74
CA THR A 104 -32.02 -7.77 -6.75
C THR A 104 -31.72 -6.48 -5.97
N MET A 105 -31.02 -6.56 -4.84
CA MET A 105 -30.61 -5.38 -4.07
C MET A 105 -29.63 -4.47 -4.84
N ILE A 106 -28.79 -5.03 -5.71
CA ILE A 106 -27.90 -4.29 -6.60
C ILE A 106 -28.68 -3.67 -7.77
N GLY A 107 -29.90 -4.13 -8.04
CA GLY A 107 -30.80 -3.62 -9.10
C GLY A 107 -30.82 -4.47 -10.37
N PHE A 108 -30.46 -5.76 -10.28
CA PHE A 108 -30.60 -6.72 -11.38
C PHE A 108 -31.97 -7.38 -11.37
N THR A 109 -32.52 -7.65 -12.55
CA THR A 109 -33.77 -8.43 -12.69
C THR A 109 -33.49 -9.91 -12.45
N LYS A 110 -34.59 -10.69 -12.24
CA LYS A 110 -34.45 -12.13 -12.08
C LYS A 110 -33.82 -12.78 -13.30
N GLU A 111 -34.21 -12.34 -14.49
CA GLU A 111 -33.75 -12.86 -15.76
C GLU A 111 -32.23 -12.59 -15.94
N GLU A 112 -31.77 -11.39 -15.59
CA GLU A 112 -30.34 -11.05 -15.60
C GLU A 112 -29.53 -11.92 -14.61
N ILE A 113 -30.11 -12.25 -13.46
CA ILE A 113 -29.47 -13.13 -12.48
C ILE A 113 -29.47 -14.59 -12.96
N ASP A 114 -30.57 -15.07 -13.58
CA ASP A 114 -30.66 -16.40 -14.15
C ASP A 114 -29.57 -16.65 -15.20
N GLU A 115 -29.27 -15.66 -16.05
CA GLU A 115 -28.20 -15.73 -17.05
C GLU A 115 -26.81 -15.88 -16.42
N LYS A 116 -26.59 -15.35 -15.22
CA LYS A 116 -25.31 -15.37 -14.50
C LYS A 116 -25.21 -16.44 -13.42
N LEU A 117 -26.31 -17.14 -13.14
CA LEU A 117 -26.39 -18.07 -12.02
C LEU A 117 -25.31 -19.15 -12.09
N GLN A 118 -25.12 -19.76 -13.26
CA GLN A 118 -24.14 -20.83 -13.42
C GLN A 118 -22.69 -20.29 -13.22
N ASP A 119 -22.38 -19.13 -13.76
CA ASP A 119 -21.05 -18.48 -13.58
C ASP A 119 -20.77 -18.19 -12.09
N ILE A 120 -21.81 -17.76 -11.35
CA ILE A 120 -21.73 -17.52 -9.90
C ILE A 120 -21.43 -18.82 -9.15
N LEU A 121 -22.16 -19.90 -9.48
CA LEU A 121 -22.00 -21.21 -8.84
C LEU A 121 -20.62 -21.81 -9.11
N ASP A 122 -20.15 -21.76 -10.36
CA ASP A 122 -18.84 -22.29 -10.78
C ASP A 122 -17.69 -21.49 -10.15
N PHE A 123 -17.89 -20.18 -9.99
CA PHE A 123 -16.88 -19.34 -9.33
C PHE A 123 -16.82 -19.61 -7.84
N ALA A 124 -17.97 -19.70 -7.16
CA ALA A 124 -18.06 -19.95 -5.72
C ALA A 124 -17.48 -21.32 -5.34
N ASP A 125 -17.70 -22.34 -6.18
CA ASP A 125 -17.17 -23.69 -6.02
C ASP A 125 -17.43 -24.26 -4.60
N ILE A 126 -18.71 -24.21 -4.16
CA ILE A 126 -19.17 -24.71 -2.86
C ILE A 126 -20.06 -25.95 -2.97
N GLY A 127 -20.25 -26.48 -4.20
CA GLY A 127 -21.02 -27.68 -4.49
C GLY A 127 -22.46 -27.61 -3.98
N ASP A 128 -22.97 -28.74 -3.52
CA ASP A 128 -24.40 -28.91 -3.07
C ASP A 128 -24.75 -28.04 -1.85
N PHE A 129 -23.77 -27.49 -1.15
CA PHE A 129 -24.01 -26.59 -0.03
C PHE A 129 -24.80 -25.34 -0.46
N VAL A 130 -24.75 -24.96 -1.76
CA VAL A 130 -25.56 -23.84 -2.25
C VAL A 130 -27.07 -23.98 -1.97
N ASN A 131 -27.57 -25.21 -1.84
CA ASN A 131 -28.94 -25.52 -1.53
C ASN A 131 -29.23 -25.54 -0.02
N GLN A 132 -28.24 -25.33 0.84
CA GLN A 132 -28.38 -25.30 2.29
C GLN A 132 -28.43 -23.85 2.81
N PRO A 133 -29.06 -23.61 3.96
CA PRO A 133 -29.06 -22.29 4.60
C PRO A 133 -27.64 -21.79 4.88
N VAL A 134 -27.39 -20.52 4.60
CA VAL A 134 -26.05 -19.90 4.72
C VAL A 134 -25.49 -19.96 6.14
N LYS A 135 -26.34 -20.02 7.17
CA LYS A 135 -25.92 -20.24 8.57
C LYS A 135 -25.13 -21.53 8.80
N THR A 136 -25.24 -22.51 7.89
CA THR A 136 -24.54 -23.79 7.97
C THR A 136 -23.16 -23.74 7.28
N TYR A 137 -22.82 -22.63 6.61
CA TYR A 137 -21.58 -22.47 5.86
C TYR A 137 -20.37 -22.27 6.77
N SER A 138 -19.23 -22.77 6.33
CA SER A 138 -17.95 -22.30 6.88
C SER A 138 -17.73 -20.84 6.50
N SER A 139 -16.88 -20.13 7.23
CA SER A 139 -16.49 -18.76 6.88
C SER A 139 -15.93 -18.63 5.46
N GLY A 140 -15.16 -19.65 5.02
CA GLY A 140 -14.62 -19.71 3.66
C GLY A 140 -15.72 -19.84 2.59
N MET A 141 -16.71 -20.74 2.79
CA MET A 141 -17.83 -20.90 1.85
C MET A 141 -18.68 -19.63 1.77
N PHE A 142 -18.94 -19.00 2.91
CA PHE A 142 -19.68 -17.73 2.97
C PHE A 142 -18.99 -16.64 2.13
N VAL A 143 -17.70 -16.45 2.33
CA VAL A 143 -16.90 -15.47 1.61
C VAL A 143 -16.82 -15.78 0.12
N ARG A 144 -16.66 -17.06 -0.26
CA ARG A 144 -16.62 -17.50 -1.66
C ARG A 144 -17.92 -17.18 -2.38
N LEU A 145 -19.08 -17.51 -1.76
CA LEU A 145 -20.38 -17.21 -2.35
C LEU A 145 -20.63 -15.70 -2.45
N ALA A 146 -20.37 -14.95 -1.39
CA ALA A 146 -20.58 -13.50 -1.38
C ALA A 146 -19.73 -12.79 -2.44
N PHE A 147 -18.48 -13.21 -2.59
CA PHE A 147 -17.57 -12.69 -3.61
C PHE A 147 -18.03 -13.09 -5.02
N ALA A 148 -18.43 -14.35 -5.21
CA ALA A 148 -18.90 -14.86 -6.50
C ALA A 148 -20.12 -14.06 -7.00
N VAL A 149 -21.08 -13.76 -6.12
CA VAL A 149 -22.24 -12.94 -6.45
C VAL A 149 -21.79 -11.54 -6.88
N ALA A 150 -21.00 -10.87 -6.04
CA ALA A 150 -20.62 -9.47 -6.25
C ALA A 150 -19.82 -9.25 -7.54
N ILE A 151 -19.01 -10.25 -7.97
CA ILE A 151 -18.14 -10.09 -9.13
C ILE A 151 -18.76 -10.66 -10.43
N ASN A 152 -19.52 -11.75 -10.40
CA ASN A 152 -20.05 -12.37 -11.62
C ASN A 152 -21.36 -11.74 -12.11
N ILE A 153 -22.02 -10.91 -11.30
CA ILE A 153 -23.19 -10.14 -11.72
C ILE A 153 -22.87 -9.02 -12.72
N GLU A 154 -21.59 -8.75 -12.95
CA GLU A 154 -21.02 -7.82 -13.92
C GLU A 154 -21.54 -6.37 -13.84
N PRO A 155 -21.40 -5.71 -12.70
CA PRO A 155 -21.80 -4.32 -12.51
C PRO A 155 -21.05 -3.38 -13.48
N GLU A 156 -21.55 -2.17 -13.69
CA GLU A 156 -20.86 -1.13 -14.42
C GLU A 156 -19.71 -0.53 -13.62
N ILE A 157 -19.86 -0.51 -12.28
CA ILE A 157 -18.88 0.03 -11.33
C ILE A 157 -18.60 -1.01 -10.26
N LEU A 158 -17.34 -1.42 -10.15
CA LEU A 158 -16.87 -2.33 -9.09
C LEU A 158 -16.08 -1.56 -8.04
N ILE A 159 -16.48 -1.70 -6.77
CA ILE A 159 -15.72 -1.15 -5.64
C ILE A 159 -15.06 -2.31 -4.90
N VAL A 160 -13.73 -2.28 -4.82
CA VAL A 160 -12.91 -3.29 -4.17
C VAL A 160 -12.21 -2.68 -2.98
N ASP A 161 -12.45 -3.21 -1.77
CA ASP A 161 -11.81 -2.80 -0.52
C ASP A 161 -11.17 -4.01 0.14
N GLU A 162 -9.84 -4.13 0.05
CA GLU A 162 -9.03 -5.21 0.65
C GLU A 162 -9.55 -6.66 0.43
N ALA A 163 -10.72 -6.79 -0.18
CA ALA A 163 -11.46 -8.05 -0.32
C ALA A 163 -10.80 -9.07 -1.26
N LEU A 164 -9.80 -8.67 -2.05
CA LEU A 164 -9.08 -9.61 -2.94
C LEU A 164 -8.14 -10.56 -2.17
N SER A 165 -7.92 -10.32 -0.88
CA SER A 165 -7.05 -11.15 -0.02
C SER A 165 -7.83 -12.19 0.80
N VAL A 166 -9.10 -12.43 0.49
CA VAL A 166 -9.96 -13.39 1.22
C VAL A 166 -9.94 -14.77 0.58
N GLY A 167 -10.20 -15.81 1.39
CA GLY A 167 -10.22 -17.20 0.96
C GLY A 167 -8.80 -17.82 0.86
N ASP A 168 -8.74 -19.00 0.26
CA ASP A 168 -7.47 -19.68 0.00
C ASP A 168 -6.73 -19.09 -1.22
N VAL A 169 -5.46 -19.49 -1.39
CA VAL A 169 -4.58 -18.98 -2.46
C VAL A 169 -5.16 -19.19 -3.86
N PHE A 170 -5.85 -20.32 -4.09
CA PHE A 170 -6.45 -20.62 -5.39
C PHE A 170 -7.65 -19.72 -5.67
N PHE A 171 -8.49 -19.48 -4.65
CA PHE A 171 -9.61 -18.57 -4.76
C PHE A 171 -9.14 -17.12 -4.98
N GLN A 172 -8.12 -16.68 -4.26
CA GLN A 172 -7.50 -15.37 -4.50
C GLN A 172 -7.02 -15.22 -5.94
N THR A 173 -6.42 -16.27 -6.51
CA THR A 173 -5.97 -16.25 -7.90
C THR A 173 -7.16 -16.08 -8.86
N LYS A 174 -8.29 -16.80 -8.64
CA LYS A 174 -9.53 -16.61 -9.42
C LYS A 174 -10.03 -15.16 -9.31
N CYS A 175 -10.01 -14.56 -8.11
CA CYS A 175 -10.43 -13.19 -7.88
C CYS A 175 -9.58 -12.19 -8.68
N TYR A 176 -8.25 -12.33 -8.67
CA TYR A 176 -7.35 -11.47 -9.44
C TYR A 176 -7.54 -11.61 -10.95
N HIS A 177 -7.77 -12.84 -11.45
CA HIS A 177 -8.07 -13.06 -12.88
C HIS A 177 -9.35 -12.34 -13.29
N LYS A 178 -10.43 -12.48 -12.50
CA LYS A 178 -11.70 -11.82 -12.78
C LYS A 178 -11.59 -10.30 -12.74
N PHE A 179 -10.78 -9.77 -11.83
CA PHE A 179 -10.47 -8.35 -11.77
C PHE A 179 -9.75 -7.86 -13.05
N GLU A 180 -8.79 -8.64 -13.57
CA GLU A 180 -8.10 -8.32 -14.84
C GLU A 180 -9.05 -8.39 -16.05
N GLU A 181 -10.01 -9.34 -16.04
CA GLU A 181 -11.07 -9.40 -17.05
C GLU A 181 -11.93 -8.14 -17.04
N PHE A 182 -12.37 -7.69 -15.86
CA PHE A 182 -13.15 -6.46 -15.73
C PHE A 182 -12.41 -5.24 -16.27
N LYS A 183 -11.13 -5.13 -15.97
CA LYS A 183 -10.30 -4.05 -16.51
C LYS A 183 -10.21 -4.13 -18.03
N LYS A 184 -10.05 -5.32 -18.62
CA LYS A 184 -10.04 -5.52 -20.08
C LYS A 184 -11.39 -5.20 -20.73
N MET A 185 -12.50 -5.46 -20.03
CA MET A 185 -13.86 -5.10 -20.48
C MET A 185 -14.15 -3.60 -20.38
N GLY A 186 -13.24 -2.79 -19.84
CA GLY A 186 -13.44 -1.36 -19.66
C GLY A 186 -14.46 -1.03 -18.56
N LYS A 187 -14.63 -1.91 -17.56
CA LYS A 187 -15.46 -1.61 -16.38
C LYS A 187 -14.77 -0.57 -15.51
N THR A 188 -15.56 0.29 -14.88
CA THR A 188 -15.05 1.29 -13.94
C THR A 188 -14.76 0.63 -12.59
N ILE A 189 -13.56 0.86 -12.04
CA ILE A 189 -13.12 0.21 -10.80
C ILE A 189 -12.62 1.23 -9.81
N LEU A 190 -13.16 1.20 -8.59
CA LEU A 190 -12.64 1.91 -7.44
C LEU A 190 -11.90 0.93 -6.54
N PHE A 191 -10.59 1.06 -6.44
CA PHE A 191 -9.75 0.08 -5.77
C PHE A 191 -9.11 0.65 -4.51
N VAL A 192 -9.50 0.14 -3.35
CA VAL A 192 -8.89 0.50 -2.06
C VAL A 192 -8.07 -0.67 -1.57
N SER A 193 -6.80 -0.44 -1.29
CA SER A 193 -5.91 -1.48 -0.80
C SER A 193 -4.77 -0.88 0.00
N HIS A 194 -4.33 -1.62 1.02
CA HIS A 194 -3.06 -1.37 1.68
C HIS A 194 -1.87 -2.00 0.93
N ASP A 195 -2.12 -2.93 -0.01
CA ASP A 195 -1.08 -3.46 -0.88
C ASP A 195 -0.76 -2.47 -2.01
N LEU A 196 0.30 -1.70 -1.78
CA LEU A 196 0.80 -0.71 -2.74
C LEU A 196 1.26 -1.35 -4.06
N GLY A 197 1.63 -2.64 -4.05
CA GLY A 197 1.98 -3.39 -5.24
C GLY A 197 0.77 -3.59 -6.15
N SER A 198 -0.38 -3.98 -5.61
CA SER A 198 -1.65 -4.09 -6.33
C SER A 198 -2.12 -2.73 -6.85
N ILE A 199 -2.00 -1.66 -6.05
CA ILE A 199 -2.28 -0.28 -6.49
C ILE A 199 -1.41 0.09 -7.71
N GLY A 200 -0.11 -0.16 -7.63
CA GLY A 200 0.83 0.13 -8.72
C GLY A 200 0.59 -0.69 -9.99
N LYS A 201 0.08 -1.92 -9.84
CA LYS A 201 -0.19 -2.84 -10.95
C LYS A 201 -1.51 -2.52 -11.67
N TYR A 202 -2.57 -2.27 -10.91
CA TYR A 202 -3.94 -2.27 -11.44
C TYR A 202 -4.52 -0.89 -11.68
N CYS A 203 -4.11 0.13 -10.92
CA CYS A 203 -4.70 1.46 -11.03
C CYS A 203 -4.09 2.27 -12.18
N ASP A 204 -4.92 3.05 -12.83
CA ASP A 204 -4.52 4.03 -13.85
C ASP A 204 -4.15 5.35 -13.18
N ARG A 205 -4.85 5.70 -12.10
CA ARG A 205 -4.66 6.89 -11.27
C ARG A 205 -4.94 6.56 -9.81
N VAL A 206 -4.37 7.34 -8.90
CA VAL A 206 -4.53 7.16 -7.46
C VAL A 206 -4.88 8.49 -6.79
N VAL A 207 -5.84 8.43 -5.87
CA VAL A 207 -6.21 9.51 -4.96
C VAL A 207 -5.61 9.21 -3.58
N LEU A 208 -4.80 10.13 -3.07
CA LEU A 208 -4.20 10.03 -1.75
C LEU A 208 -5.00 10.83 -0.73
N LEU A 209 -5.49 10.14 0.29
CA LEU A 209 -6.20 10.73 1.44
C LEU A 209 -5.31 10.72 2.68
N ASN A 210 -5.36 11.80 3.44
CA ASN A 210 -4.75 11.86 4.78
C ASN A 210 -5.60 12.71 5.72
N LYS A 211 -5.86 12.22 6.94
CA LYS A 211 -6.63 12.94 7.98
C LYS A 211 -7.92 13.59 7.44
N GLY A 212 -8.64 12.87 6.57
CA GLY A 212 -9.92 13.30 5.99
C GLY A 212 -9.83 14.29 4.83
N VAL A 213 -8.65 14.63 4.32
CA VAL A 213 -8.48 15.53 3.16
C VAL A 213 -7.80 14.79 2.00
N LYS A 214 -8.08 15.25 0.77
CA LYS A 214 -7.36 14.81 -0.42
C LYS A 214 -6.05 15.58 -0.50
N LEU A 215 -4.92 14.89 -0.29
CA LEU A 215 -3.60 15.51 -0.40
C LEU A 215 -3.18 15.71 -1.86
N ALA A 216 -3.40 14.69 -2.68
CA ALA A 216 -3.00 14.70 -4.08
C ALA A 216 -3.75 13.62 -4.87
N GLU A 217 -3.69 13.72 -6.19
CA GLU A 217 -4.08 12.68 -7.12
C GLU A 217 -3.11 12.67 -8.31
N GLY A 218 -2.85 11.49 -8.87
CA GLY A 218 -1.89 11.36 -9.97
C GLY A 218 -1.54 9.93 -10.30
N LYS A 219 -0.41 9.74 -10.98
CA LYS A 219 0.07 8.40 -11.36
C LYS A 219 0.37 7.55 -10.13
N PRO A 220 0.11 6.22 -10.17
CA PRO A 220 0.30 5.33 -9.04
C PRO A 220 1.67 5.44 -8.38
N LYS A 221 2.76 5.47 -9.16
CA LYS A 221 4.13 5.57 -8.65
C LYS A 221 4.32 6.83 -7.79
N ASP A 222 3.91 8.00 -8.31
CA ASP A 222 4.10 9.27 -7.62
C ASP A 222 3.29 9.34 -6.32
N MET A 223 2.06 8.81 -6.34
CA MET A 223 1.17 8.79 -5.18
C MET A 223 1.61 7.79 -4.12
N ILE A 224 2.15 6.64 -4.51
CA ILE A 224 2.76 5.68 -3.61
C ILE A 224 3.98 6.29 -2.90
N ASP A 225 4.85 6.97 -3.63
CA ASP A 225 6.02 7.64 -3.05
C ASP A 225 5.60 8.76 -2.08
N LEU A 226 4.60 9.56 -2.45
CA LEU A 226 4.06 10.61 -1.58
C LEU A 226 3.41 10.01 -0.31
N TYR A 227 2.61 8.94 -0.46
CA TYR A 227 2.01 8.24 0.68
C TYR A 227 3.05 7.76 1.68
N LYS A 228 4.14 7.18 1.18
CA LYS A 228 5.23 6.71 2.03
C LYS A 228 5.91 7.85 2.80
N ARG A 229 6.10 9.03 2.18
CA ARG A 229 6.60 10.23 2.87
C ARG A 229 5.68 10.67 3.99
N VAL A 230 4.37 10.76 3.70
CA VAL A 230 3.35 11.13 4.70
C VAL A 230 3.34 10.15 5.88
N MET A 231 3.52 8.85 5.61
CA MET A 231 3.62 7.82 6.66
C MET A 231 4.87 8.00 7.53
N ALA A 232 6.01 8.37 6.93
CA ALA A 232 7.24 8.64 7.66
C ALA A 232 7.11 9.91 8.53
N GLU A 233 6.54 10.98 8.00
CA GLU A 233 6.32 12.24 8.73
C GLU A 233 5.34 12.07 9.90
N SER A 234 4.25 11.31 9.72
CA SER A 234 3.28 11.08 10.80
C SER A 234 3.85 10.28 11.99
N LYS A 235 4.86 9.43 11.75
CA LYS A 235 5.60 8.74 12.83
C LYS A 235 6.60 9.65 13.54
N MET A 236 7.04 10.75 12.91
CA MET A 236 7.94 11.75 13.52
C MET A 236 7.18 12.74 14.42
N GLU A 237 5.89 12.97 14.21
CA GLU A 237 5.07 13.83 15.09
C GLU A 237 4.84 13.24 16.48
N ASP A 238 4.97 11.92 16.67
CA ASP A 238 4.84 11.23 17.95
C ASP A 238 6.14 11.19 18.79
N ILE A 239 7.24 11.76 18.29
CA ILE A 239 8.51 11.88 19.03
C ILE A 239 8.63 13.33 19.55
N PRO A 240 8.82 13.55 20.86
CA PRO A 240 8.96 14.90 21.39
C PRO A 240 10.15 15.59 20.74
N LYS A 241 9.87 16.72 20.06
CA LYS A 241 10.87 17.59 19.43
C LYS A 241 11.89 18.02 20.48
N LYS A 242 13.10 17.50 20.39
CA LYS A 242 14.27 18.22 20.90
C LYS A 242 14.62 19.29 19.89
N GLU A 243 14.31 20.52 20.22
CA GLU A 243 14.83 21.69 19.53
C GLU A 243 16.35 21.71 19.62
N ASN A 244 17.02 21.45 18.51
CA ASN A 244 18.36 21.95 18.28
C ASN A 244 18.36 22.60 16.90
N GLY A 245 18.33 23.93 16.93
CA GLY A 245 18.50 24.74 15.75
C GLY A 245 19.88 24.56 15.15
N HIS A 246 19.92 24.19 13.87
CA HIS A 246 21.02 24.51 13.00
C HIS A 246 20.48 24.92 11.62
N ALA A 247 21.09 25.98 11.12
CA ALA A 247 20.78 26.70 9.93
C ALA A 247 20.64 25.83 8.67
N ALA A 248 19.75 26.24 7.78
CA ALA A 248 19.58 25.73 6.44
C ALA A 248 20.91 25.79 5.67
N ILE A 249 21.42 24.61 5.30
CA ILE A 249 22.44 24.41 4.29
C ILE A 249 21.79 23.66 3.13
N GLU A 250 22.01 24.11 1.92
CA GLU A 250 21.53 23.54 0.67
C GLU A 250 21.63 22.00 0.64
N GLY A 251 20.49 21.31 0.46
CA GLY A 251 20.41 19.88 0.17
C GLY A 251 19.81 19.06 1.32
N VAL A 252 18.52 18.78 1.22
CA VAL A 252 17.84 17.76 2.02
C VAL A 252 18.64 16.45 1.94
N ALA A 253 19.02 15.87 3.07
CA ALA A 253 19.75 14.60 3.10
C ALA A 253 18.92 13.51 2.39
N TRP A 254 19.55 12.68 1.57
CA TRP A 254 18.87 11.66 0.76
C TRP A 254 18.05 10.70 1.61
N LYS A 255 18.58 10.32 2.79
CA LYS A 255 17.92 9.43 3.73
C LYS A 255 16.58 9.97 4.26
N GLU A 256 16.39 11.29 4.29
CA GLU A 256 15.13 11.90 4.71
C GLU A 256 13.98 11.64 3.72
N SER A 257 14.33 11.34 2.46
CA SER A 257 13.37 10.92 1.44
C SER A 257 13.11 9.42 1.43
N MET A 258 13.84 8.64 2.24
CA MET A 258 13.70 7.18 2.32
C MET A 258 12.73 6.79 3.45
N ILE A 259 12.07 5.63 3.29
CA ILE A 259 11.26 5.04 4.37
C ILE A 259 12.21 4.30 5.30
N LEU A 260 12.64 5.00 6.34
CA LEU A 260 13.55 4.44 7.33
C LEU A 260 12.83 3.43 8.23
N ASN A 261 13.53 2.36 8.61
CA ASN A 261 13.09 1.47 9.66
C ASN A 261 13.41 2.11 11.03
N PRO A 262 12.40 2.36 11.89
CA PRO A 262 12.64 2.91 13.22
C PRO A 262 13.43 1.96 14.12
N ASP A 263 13.32 0.65 13.89
CA ASP A 263 13.99 -0.41 14.67
C ASP A 263 15.28 -0.90 14.00
N LYS A 264 15.90 -0.05 13.17
CA LYS A 264 17.17 -0.39 12.51
C LYS A 264 18.23 -0.77 13.53
N GLN A 265 19.00 -1.79 13.19
CA GLN A 265 20.19 -2.16 13.96
C GLN A 265 21.44 -1.57 13.30
N GLU A 266 22.28 -0.95 14.08
CA GLU A 266 23.57 -0.43 13.62
C GLU A 266 24.68 -0.81 14.57
N TYR A 267 25.86 -1.11 14.03
CA TYR A 267 27.09 -1.32 14.79
C TYR A 267 28.33 -1.03 13.95
N GLY A 268 29.46 -0.93 14.60
CA GLY A 268 30.79 -0.67 14.01
C GLY A 268 31.61 0.26 14.87
N ASP A 269 32.90 0.37 14.60
CA ASP A 269 33.84 1.25 15.31
C ASP A 269 33.70 2.73 14.89
N LYS A 270 32.97 3.01 13.81
CA LYS A 270 32.72 4.33 13.22
C LYS A 270 33.97 5.07 12.75
N LYS A 271 35.10 4.41 12.51
CA LYS A 271 36.23 5.01 11.81
C LYS A 271 35.82 5.57 10.42
N ALA A 272 34.85 4.86 9.76
CA ALA A 272 34.15 5.33 8.58
C ALA A 272 32.65 5.18 8.78
N GLU A 273 31.89 6.27 8.75
CA GLU A 273 30.45 6.30 9.06
C GLU A 273 29.62 6.59 7.82
N ILE A 274 28.61 5.76 7.56
CA ILE A 274 27.59 6.02 6.53
C ILE A 274 26.65 7.11 7.06
N ILE A 275 26.82 8.33 6.57
CA ILE A 275 26.07 9.51 7.03
C ILE A 275 24.80 9.78 6.23
N ASP A 276 24.75 9.33 4.96
CA ASP A 276 23.61 9.55 4.07
C ASP A 276 23.49 8.42 3.04
N PHE A 277 22.29 8.14 2.56
CA PHE A 277 22.06 7.14 1.51
C PHE A 277 20.71 7.38 0.81
N GLY A 278 20.56 6.88 -0.41
CA GLY A 278 19.31 6.94 -1.16
C GLY A 278 19.33 6.06 -2.39
N ILE A 279 18.13 5.74 -2.88
CA ILE A 279 17.95 5.06 -4.15
C ILE A 279 17.42 6.05 -5.16
N PHE A 280 18.01 6.05 -6.35
CA PHE A 280 17.67 6.94 -7.44
C PHE A 280 17.16 6.14 -8.62
N ASP A 281 16.09 6.58 -9.25
CA ASP A 281 15.59 5.99 -10.49
C ASP A 281 16.44 6.38 -11.70
N ALA A 282 16.11 5.86 -12.88
CA ALA A 282 16.80 6.13 -14.13
C ALA A 282 16.83 7.64 -14.52
N THR A 283 15.94 8.45 -13.95
CA THR A 283 15.89 9.91 -14.16
C THR A 283 16.74 10.69 -13.15
N GLY A 284 17.34 9.99 -12.18
CA GLY A 284 18.14 10.60 -11.10
C GLY A 284 17.30 11.14 -9.94
N LYS A 285 16.02 10.84 -9.88
CA LYS A 285 15.12 11.23 -8.77
C LYS A 285 15.20 10.21 -7.64
N ILE A 286 15.26 10.68 -6.39
CA ILE A 286 15.21 9.81 -5.20
C ILE A 286 13.85 9.13 -5.12
N THR A 287 13.85 7.81 -4.89
CA THR A 287 12.64 7.01 -4.81
C THR A 287 12.81 5.84 -3.85
N ASN A 288 11.71 5.40 -3.22
CA ASN A 288 11.63 4.12 -2.51
C ASN A 288 11.00 3.02 -3.40
N THR A 289 10.62 3.38 -4.62
CA THR A 289 9.87 2.51 -5.51
C THR A 289 10.62 2.34 -6.81
N VAL A 290 10.97 1.10 -7.15
CA VAL A 290 11.73 0.75 -8.34
C VAL A 290 10.89 -0.19 -9.21
N SER A 291 10.83 0.06 -10.51
CA SER A 291 10.20 -0.89 -11.44
C SER A 291 11.17 -2.05 -11.69
N LYS A 292 10.61 -3.26 -11.79
CA LYS A 292 11.40 -4.46 -12.12
C LYS A 292 12.19 -4.26 -13.41
N PHE A 293 13.47 -4.62 -13.40
CA PHE A 293 14.44 -4.43 -14.49
C PHE A 293 14.74 -2.99 -14.88
N GLU A 294 14.09 -2.00 -14.30
CA GLU A 294 14.48 -0.61 -14.50
C GLU A 294 15.80 -0.33 -13.77
N GLU A 295 16.67 0.45 -14.42
CA GLU A 295 17.93 0.83 -13.80
C GLU A 295 17.68 1.73 -12.60
N CYS A 296 18.32 1.41 -11.49
CA CYS A 296 18.36 2.26 -10.30
C CYS A 296 19.79 2.39 -9.78
N VAL A 297 20.07 3.48 -9.08
CA VAL A 297 21.37 3.73 -8.47
C VAL A 297 21.19 3.88 -6.97
N LEU A 298 21.80 2.95 -6.22
CA LEU A 298 21.95 3.09 -4.78
C LEU A 298 23.20 3.93 -4.51
N LYS A 299 23.03 5.02 -3.78
CA LYS A 299 24.16 5.89 -3.36
C LYS A 299 24.24 5.94 -1.85
N LEU A 300 25.46 5.93 -1.35
CA LEU A 300 25.77 6.14 0.06
C LEU A 300 26.91 7.17 0.19
N LYS A 301 26.81 8.04 1.20
CA LYS A 301 27.89 8.93 1.61
C LYS A 301 28.53 8.40 2.87
N VAL A 302 29.83 8.25 2.84
CA VAL A 302 30.63 7.77 3.97
C VAL A 302 31.59 8.85 4.39
N GLN A 303 31.52 9.23 5.66
CA GLN A 303 32.47 10.14 6.29
C GLN A 303 33.53 9.33 7.02
N PHE A 304 34.80 9.67 6.80
CA PHE A 304 35.92 9.03 7.44
C PHE A 304 36.39 9.88 8.62
N HIS A 305 36.40 9.29 9.81
CA HIS A 305 36.83 9.92 11.05
C HIS A 305 38.28 9.58 11.36
N GLU A 306 38.80 8.48 10.80
CA GLU A 306 40.19 8.03 10.86
C GLU A 306 40.62 7.63 9.45
N ASP A 307 41.97 7.48 9.27
CA ASP A 307 42.53 6.97 8.03
C ASP A 307 42.14 5.47 7.87
N VAL A 308 41.62 5.12 6.71
CA VAL A 308 41.22 3.75 6.40
C VAL A 308 41.80 3.29 5.08
N LEU A 309 42.56 2.20 5.11
CA LEU A 309 43.12 1.60 3.91
C LEU A 309 42.14 0.64 3.26
N ASN A 310 41.90 0.82 1.96
CA ASN A 310 41.04 -0.02 1.15
C ASN A 310 39.68 -0.33 1.79
N PRO A 311 38.87 0.69 2.16
CA PRO A 311 37.53 0.43 2.70
C PRO A 311 36.66 -0.30 1.72
N ILE A 312 35.84 -1.23 2.24
CA ILE A 312 34.93 -2.07 1.47
C ILE A 312 33.51 -1.57 1.71
N PHE A 313 32.86 -1.07 0.68
CA PHE A 313 31.47 -0.63 0.72
C PHE A 313 30.55 -1.74 0.23
N ALA A 314 29.45 -1.97 0.92
CA ALA A 314 28.54 -3.06 0.63
C ALA A 314 27.08 -2.65 0.70
N PHE A 315 26.24 -3.29 -0.08
CA PHE A 315 24.81 -3.34 0.13
C PHE A 315 24.30 -4.79 0.06
N THR A 316 23.19 -5.05 0.75
CA THR A 316 22.44 -6.31 0.67
C THR A 316 20.94 -5.98 0.64
N ILE A 317 20.20 -6.70 -0.18
CA ILE A 317 18.72 -6.62 -0.23
C ILE A 317 18.18 -7.95 0.24
N ARG A 318 17.24 -7.91 1.20
CA ARG A 318 16.58 -9.09 1.76
C ARG A 318 15.06 -9.00 1.68
N ASP A 319 14.41 -10.15 1.81
CA ASP A 319 12.96 -10.20 1.95
C ASP A 319 12.52 -9.84 3.39
N LEU A 320 11.20 -9.68 3.59
CA LEU A 320 10.64 -9.37 4.91
C LEU A 320 10.77 -10.53 5.91
N LYS A 321 11.15 -11.73 5.46
CA LYS A 321 11.39 -12.89 6.32
C LYS A 321 12.84 -12.98 6.80
N GLY A 322 13.69 -12.05 6.35
CA GLY A 322 15.10 -11.98 6.72
C GLY A 322 16.05 -12.78 5.82
N THR A 323 15.57 -13.26 4.66
CA THR A 323 16.42 -13.97 3.68
C THR A 323 17.17 -12.97 2.82
N ASP A 324 18.49 -13.03 2.78
CA ASP A 324 19.31 -12.23 1.88
C ASP A 324 19.13 -12.72 0.44
N LEU A 325 18.66 -11.84 -0.44
CA LEU A 325 18.34 -12.18 -1.82
C LEU A 325 19.48 -11.85 -2.78
N THR A 326 20.09 -10.70 -2.60
CA THR A 326 21.23 -10.24 -3.39
C THR A 326 22.00 -9.19 -2.64
N GLY A 327 23.25 -9.00 -3.04
CA GLY A 327 24.13 -7.98 -2.54
C GLY A 327 25.47 -8.05 -3.25
N THR A 328 26.23 -6.98 -3.15
CA THR A 328 27.62 -6.95 -3.60
C THR A 328 28.43 -5.97 -2.74
N ASN A 329 29.71 -5.96 -2.94
CA ASN A 329 30.61 -5.00 -2.31
C ASN A 329 31.68 -4.53 -3.29
N SER A 330 32.35 -3.42 -2.94
CA SER A 330 33.37 -2.81 -3.78
C SER A 330 34.56 -3.73 -4.06
N LEU A 331 34.91 -4.62 -3.13
CA LEU A 331 36.00 -5.59 -3.32
C LEU A 331 35.66 -6.64 -4.37
N ILE A 332 34.43 -7.21 -4.31
CA ILE A 332 33.93 -8.16 -5.32
C ILE A 332 33.87 -7.50 -6.70
N GLU A 333 33.49 -6.23 -6.76
CA GLU A 333 33.45 -5.44 -8.00
C GLU A 333 34.85 -4.94 -8.47
N GLY A 334 35.92 -5.36 -7.77
CA GLY A 334 37.27 -5.05 -8.16
C GLY A 334 37.70 -3.60 -7.89
N LEU A 335 37.04 -2.90 -6.99
CA LEU A 335 37.38 -1.53 -6.62
C LEU A 335 38.23 -1.52 -5.35
N GLU A 336 39.45 -1.01 -5.47
CA GLU A 336 40.41 -0.77 -4.36
C GLU A 336 40.64 0.73 -4.22
N PRO A 337 39.94 1.42 -3.30
CA PRO A 337 40.03 2.88 -3.17
C PRO A 337 41.39 3.41 -2.73
N GLY A 338 42.26 2.56 -2.20
CA GLY A 338 43.48 2.95 -1.55
C GLY A 338 43.28 3.52 -0.15
N LEU A 339 44.23 4.32 0.33
CA LEU A 339 44.12 5.01 1.60
C LEU A 339 43.17 6.20 1.49
N ILE A 340 42.14 6.22 2.34
CA ILE A 340 41.23 7.34 2.48
C ILE A 340 41.54 8.06 3.80
N GLU A 341 41.91 9.33 3.71
CA GLU A 341 42.29 10.13 4.86
C GLU A 341 41.10 10.57 5.72
N ALA A 342 41.35 10.74 7.01
CA ALA A 342 40.38 11.29 7.97
C ALA A 342 39.83 12.66 7.49
N GLY A 343 38.55 12.91 7.74
CA GLY A 343 37.85 14.12 7.29
C GLY A 343 37.29 14.04 5.88
N THR A 344 37.62 13.02 5.08
CA THR A 344 37.06 12.81 3.74
C THR A 344 35.61 12.39 3.80
N ILE A 345 34.78 12.90 2.87
CA ILE A 345 33.43 12.40 2.61
C ILE A 345 33.40 11.82 1.20
N LEU A 346 33.20 10.52 1.11
CA LEU A 346 33.16 9.80 -0.16
C LEU A 346 31.72 9.44 -0.53
N THR A 347 31.35 9.60 -1.81
CA THR A 347 30.07 9.09 -2.33
C THR A 347 30.32 7.83 -3.15
N VAL A 348 29.72 6.72 -2.73
CA VAL A 348 29.77 5.44 -3.42
C VAL A 348 28.44 5.19 -4.12
N SER A 349 28.48 4.66 -5.33
CA SER A 349 27.28 4.41 -6.14
C SER A 349 27.30 2.99 -6.68
N PHE A 350 26.20 2.25 -6.44
CA PHE A 350 25.94 0.94 -7.02
C PHE A 350 24.82 1.05 -8.03
N ARG A 351 25.11 0.78 -9.29
CA ARG A 351 24.11 0.78 -10.37
C ARG A 351 23.55 -0.62 -10.53
N GLN A 352 22.24 -0.77 -10.40
CA GLN A 352 21.58 -2.06 -10.34
C GLN A 352 20.30 -2.09 -11.18
N LYS A 353 19.93 -3.31 -11.62
CA LYS A 353 18.59 -3.62 -12.14
C LYS A 353 18.01 -4.72 -11.26
N LEU A 354 16.92 -4.42 -10.56
CA LEU A 354 16.35 -5.36 -9.60
C LEU A 354 15.42 -6.36 -10.31
N PRO A 355 15.79 -7.66 -10.41
CA PRO A 355 14.99 -8.68 -11.08
C PRO A 355 13.94 -9.30 -10.16
N PHE A 356 13.61 -8.64 -9.03
CA PHE A 356 12.74 -9.20 -8.01
C PHE A 356 11.28 -9.20 -8.43
N GLN A 357 10.50 -10.06 -7.80
CA GLN A 357 9.04 -10.01 -7.88
C GLN A 357 8.52 -8.71 -7.28
N LYS A 358 7.28 -8.36 -7.64
CA LYS A 358 6.62 -7.26 -6.96
C LYS A 358 6.57 -7.54 -5.46
N GLY A 359 6.95 -6.56 -4.64
CA GLY A 359 6.97 -6.75 -3.19
C GLY A 359 7.78 -5.70 -2.47
N GLN A 360 7.87 -5.89 -1.17
CA GLN A 360 8.68 -5.06 -0.29
C GLN A 360 9.94 -5.81 0.10
N TYR A 361 11.04 -5.08 0.12
CA TYR A 361 12.37 -5.59 0.41
C TYR A 361 13.09 -4.65 1.36
N LEU A 362 14.00 -5.17 2.16
CA LEU A 362 14.76 -4.40 3.12
C LEU A 362 16.18 -4.20 2.61
N LEU A 363 16.70 -2.98 2.79
CA LEU A 363 18.07 -2.62 2.43
C LEU A 363 18.99 -2.67 3.65
N GLN A 364 20.17 -3.25 3.45
CA GLN A 364 21.28 -3.19 4.38
C GLN A 364 22.47 -2.52 3.72
N LEU A 365 23.25 -1.79 4.51
CA LEU A 365 24.46 -1.10 4.05
C LEU A 365 25.63 -1.44 4.97
N GLY A 366 26.84 -1.43 4.42
CA GLY A 366 28.04 -1.67 5.18
C GLY A 366 29.26 -0.90 4.67
N CYS A 367 30.09 -0.53 5.61
CA CYS A 367 31.48 -0.11 5.39
C CYS A 367 32.38 -0.94 6.29
N THR A 368 33.29 -1.69 5.70
CA THR A 368 34.23 -2.58 6.39
C THR A 368 35.64 -2.35 5.83
N GLY A 369 36.63 -2.97 6.43
CA GLY A 369 38.00 -2.93 5.94
C GLY A 369 38.76 -4.14 6.49
N TYR A 370 40.02 -4.29 6.11
CA TYR A 370 40.92 -5.29 6.65
C TYR A 370 42.09 -4.61 7.37
N ASN A 371 42.43 -5.11 8.57
CA ASN A 371 43.66 -4.77 9.28
C ASN A 371 44.50 -6.04 9.32
N GLY A 372 45.45 -6.17 8.38
CA GLY A 372 46.09 -7.42 8.10
C GLY A 372 45.06 -8.47 7.58
N ASP A 373 44.92 -9.58 8.27
CA ASP A 373 43.96 -10.65 7.92
C ASP A 373 42.62 -10.53 8.68
N GLU A 374 42.47 -9.57 9.61
CA GLU A 374 41.26 -9.38 10.39
C GLU A 374 40.30 -8.40 9.72
N LEU A 375 39.03 -8.83 9.57
CA LEU A 375 37.96 -7.99 9.07
C LEU A 375 37.50 -7.00 10.15
N GLU A 376 37.72 -5.71 9.90
CA GLU A 376 37.18 -4.63 10.75
C GLU A 376 35.84 -4.14 10.20
N VAL A 377 34.85 -3.95 11.09
CA VAL A 377 33.55 -3.41 10.73
C VAL A 377 33.49 -1.95 11.17
N HIS A 378 33.55 -1.03 10.20
CA HIS A 378 33.50 0.40 10.49
C HIS A 378 32.07 0.87 10.71
N HIS A 379 31.14 0.50 9.84
CA HIS A 379 29.72 0.80 10.03
C HIS A 379 28.83 -0.20 9.29
N ARG A 380 27.90 -0.80 9.99
CA ARG A 380 26.92 -1.74 9.47
C ARG A 380 25.53 -1.27 9.84
N LEU A 381 24.64 -1.20 8.86
CA LEU A 381 23.25 -0.79 9.00
C LEU A 381 22.37 -1.90 8.47
N TYR A 382 21.59 -2.53 9.36
CA TYR A 382 20.65 -3.61 9.01
C TYR A 382 19.24 -3.07 8.85
N ASP A 383 18.56 -3.58 7.79
CA ASP A 383 17.15 -3.32 7.52
C ASP A 383 16.79 -1.83 7.58
N ILE A 384 17.71 -0.99 7.08
CA ILE A 384 17.69 0.46 7.29
C ILE A 384 16.50 1.15 6.64
N CYS A 385 16.05 0.65 5.49
CA CYS A 385 14.88 1.19 4.79
C CYS A 385 14.17 0.13 3.95
N CYS A 386 12.91 0.43 3.59
CA CYS A 386 12.08 -0.41 2.75
C CYS A 386 12.15 0.03 1.29
N ILE A 387 12.34 -0.92 0.38
CA ILE A 387 12.31 -0.76 -1.08
C ILE A 387 11.06 -1.45 -1.60
N GLN A 388 10.27 -0.75 -2.41
CA GLN A 388 9.13 -1.33 -3.11
C GLN A 388 9.50 -1.65 -4.55
N VAL A 389 9.39 -2.92 -4.96
CA VAL A 389 9.55 -3.31 -6.36
C VAL A 389 8.18 -3.44 -7.02
N LEU A 390 7.99 -2.73 -8.14
CA LEU A 390 6.79 -2.81 -8.97
C LEU A 390 7.05 -3.71 -10.17
N SER A 391 6.07 -4.54 -10.52
CA SER A 391 6.11 -5.38 -11.72
C SER A 391 4.71 -5.58 -12.28
N LYS A 392 4.59 -5.48 -13.60
CA LYS A 392 3.38 -5.86 -14.34
C LYS A 392 3.35 -7.37 -14.63
N LYS A 393 4.53 -8.01 -14.72
CA LYS A 393 4.69 -9.44 -14.96
C LYS A 393 4.86 -10.16 -13.64
N VAL A 394 4.09 -11.21 -13.41
CA VAL A 394 4.24 -12.11 -12.26
C VAL A 394 4.95 -13.37 -12.76
N THR A 395 6.06 -13.70 -12.14
CA THR A 395 6.80 -14.96 -12.39
C THR A 395 6.91 -15.73 -11.07
N VAL A 396 7.26 -17.00 -11.14
CA VAL A 396 7.43 -17.87 -9.97
C VAL A 396 8.83 -17.67 -9.37
N GLY A 397 8.92 -17.69 -8.04
CA GLY A 397 10.19 -17.56 -7.32
C GLY A 397 10.55 -16.13 -6.94
N TYR A 398 11.75 -15.92 -6.43
CA TYR A 398 12.24 -14.59 -5.98
C TYR A 398 12.68 -13.71 -7.14
N PHE A 399 13.24 -14.30 -8.18
CA PHE A 399 13.84 -13.62 -9.32
C PHE A 399 13.08 -13.91 -10.61
N ASP A 400 13.04 -12.92 -11.50
CA ASP A 400 12.67 -13.13 -12.88
C ASP A 400 13.95 -13.19 -13.73
N LEU A 401 14.16 -14.29 -14.42
CA LEU A 401 15.32 -14.49 -15.29
C LEU A 401 15.15 -13.82 -16.67
N ASN A 402 14.10 -13.04 -16.84
CA ASN A 402 13.78 -12.33 -18.08
C ASN A 402 13.64 -13.27 -19.30
N SER A 403 13.05 -14.46 -19.07
CA SER A 403 12.75 -15.46 -20.11
C SER A 403 11.51 -15.10 -20.93
#